data_a5a617b3af6e0ed591bff0a6f51d9617
#
_entry.id   a5a617b3af6e0ed591bff0a6f51d9617
#
_cell.length_a   1.000
_cell.length_b   1.000
_cell.length_c   1.000
_cell.angle_alpha   90.00
_cell.angle_beta   90.00
_cell.angle_gamma   90.00
#
_symmetry.space_group_name_H-M   'P 1'
#
loop_
_entity.id
_entity.type
_entity.pdbx_description
1 polymer ?
#
loop_
_entity_poly.entity_id
_entity_poly.type
_entity_poly.pdbx_seq_one_letter_code
_entity_poly.pdbx_strand_id
1 'polypeptide(L)'
;MRSRTIFAFLATTAIVVGCSSGGGGGTSAAPSSEAPASQPAASESAAASESASAATSAACNPPKQDGVTLSFTSFGGVYQEAQRKAWLEPYTALTGVKFTEDENSSNATIKSQVESGQVTWDVVDVGNDFGLDVHKDLLEPLDYTLIPKDEMNADLGITDYRVPDITNGVVLAYNTDKTAGKVPAGWADYFDTTKIPGKRGAWDYSEGGMFEFALMADGVAPKDLYPLDLARATKKLNTIKDDIVFWQSGAESQELIGSGEVAMTMIWNGRGWSAKNIDKKPVEIQWNQQIVTADYLVVPKGSPNKDAAMKFIAYASCAANNAGPSQYIPYGPTNTKSTANPAMVADLSVTNADQNSAYFNDAYLGEHFDEIDAAWQAWKGS
;
A
#
# COMPACT_ATOMS: atom_id res chain seq x y z
N MET A 1 33.78 -13.30 -38.24
CA MET A 1 33.96 -12.54 -39.50
C MET A 1 32.74 -11.64 -39.70
N ARG A 2 33.01 -10.31 -39.82
CA ARG A 2 32.18 -9.24 -40.42
C ARG A 2 30.80 -8.98 -39.79
N SER A 3 30.31 -7.77 -39.51
CA SER A 3 30.86 -6.41 -39.68
C SER A 3 29.98 -5.46 -38.83
N ARG A 4 30.59 -4.48 -38.22
CA ARG A 4 29.99 -3.33 -37.55
C ARG A 4 29.39 -2.36 -38.58
N THR A 5 28.27 -1.71 -38.21
CA THR A 5 27.98 -0.40 -38.83
C THR A 5 27.46 0.55 -37.73
N ILE A 6 28.25 1.60 -37.51
CA ILE A 6 28.01 2.76 -36.70
C ILE A 6 27.34 3.81 -37.57
N PHE A 7 26.30 4.48 -37.14
CA PHE A 7 25.86 5.76 -37.69
C PHE A 7 25.79 6.81 -36.57
N ALA A 8 26.70 7.75 -36.69
CA ALA A 8 26.68 9.02 -35.98
C ALA A 8 25.98 10.06 -36.87
N PHE A 9 25.16 10.92 -36.31
CA PHE A 9 24.75 12.16 -36.94
C PHE A 9 24.89 13.36 -36.00
N LEU A 10 25.53 14.38 -36.58
CA LEU A 10 26.01 15.62 -36.01
C LEU A 10 24.86 16.61 -35.67
N ALA A 11 25.18 17.47 -34.75
CA ALA A 11 24.50 18.69 -34.34
C ALA A 11 24.53 19.77 -35.45
N THR A 12 23.53 20.64 -35.47
CA THR A 12 23.67 21.98 -36.03
C THR A 12 22.90 23.02 -35.20
N THR A 13 23.64 23.94 -34.68
CA THR A 13 23.24 25.17 -33.99
C THR A 13 22.84 26.24 -34.99
N ALA A 14 21.81 27.03 -34.73
CA ALA A 14 21.59 28.30 -35.41
C ALA A 14 21.13 29.36 -34.38
N ILE A 15 21.99 30.35 -34.21
CA ILE A 15 21.79 31.62 -33.50
C ILE A 15 21.27 32.62 -34.53
N VAL A 16 20.24 33.39 -34.20
CA VAL A 16 19.90 34.61 -34.90
C VAL A 16 19.68 35.74 -33.87
N VAL A 17 20.59 36.72 -33.92
CA VAL A 17 20.52 38.02 -33.29
C VAL A 17 19.91 39.01 -34.29
N GLY A 18 19.03 39.88 -33.82
CA GLY A 18 18.50 40.99 -34.60
C GLY A 18 18.05 42.16 -33.71
N CYS A 19 18.91 43.16 -33.63
CA CYS A 19 18.58 44.50 -33.11
C CYS A 19 18.04 45.43 -34.21
N SER A 20 17.19 46.37 -33.86
CA SER A 20 17.14 47.76 -34.41
C SER A 20 15.82 48.43 -34.00
N SER A 21 15.73 49.44 -33.16
CA SER A 21 16.04 50.86 -33.18
C SER A 21 14.97 51.77 -33.87
N GLY A 22 14.57 52.78 -33.08
CA GLY A 22 14.04 54.08 -33.53
C GLY A 22 12.55 54.29 -33.27
N GLY A 23 12.01 55.32 -32.63
CA GLY A 23 12.43 56.66 -32.26
C GLY A 23 11.23 57.59 -32.22
N GLY A 24 11.18 58.55 -31.27
CA GLY A 24 10.42 59.78 -31.38
C GLY A 24 9.14 59.91 -30.53
N GLY A 25 9.12 60.51 -29.42
CA GLY A 25 8.98 61.97 -29.19
C GLY A 25 7.59 62.39 -28.72
N GLY A 26 7.45 63.04 -27.53
CA GLY A 26 6.27 63.82 -27.19
C GLY A 26 6.00 63.90 -25.67
N THR A 27 6.38 65.05 -25.14
CA THR A 27 6.22 65.58 -23.77
C THR A 27 4.77 65.79 -23.34
N SER A 28 4.41 65.54 -22.07
CA SER A 28 3.80 66.53 -21.17
C SER A 28 3.59 65.98 -19.73
N ALA A 29 3.67 66.91 -18.83
CA ALA A 29 3.91 66.92 -17.42
C ALA A 29 2.81 66.28 -16.52
N ALA A 30 3.23 65.99 -15.28
CA ALA A 30 2.67 65.47 -14.04
C ALA A 30 1.39 66.20 -13.53
N PRO A 31 0.71 65.73 -12.44
CA PRO A 31 1.34 65.52 -11.15
C PRO A 31 0.94 64.27 -10.32
N SER A 32 1.86 63.91 -9.49
CA SER A 32 1.87 63.27 -8.18
C SER A 32 0.54 62.92 -7.51
N SER A 33 0.42 61.61 -7.14
CA SER A 33 -0.33 61.17 -5.98
C SER A 33 0.38 59.92 -5.42
N GLU A 34 1.01 60.06 -4.27
CA GLU A 34 1.58 58.97 -3.48
C GLU A 34 0.45 58.05 -2.98
N ALA A 35 0.57 56.75 -3.24
CA ALA A 35 -0.14 55.72 -2.51
C ALA A 35 0.87 54.84 -1.78
N PRO A 36 0.58 54.35 -0.56
CA PRO A 36 1.58 53.72 0.31
C PRO A 36 2.01 52.33 -0.21
N ALA A 37 3.30 52.05 -0.08
CA ALA A 37 3.92 50.81 -0.41
C ALA A 37 3.31 49.63 0.39
N SER A 38 2.71 48.69 -0.30
CA SER A 38 2.38 47.36 0.25
C SER A 38 3.69 46.59 0.40
N GLN A 39 4.05 46.26 1.63
CA GLN A 39 5.10 45.30 1.94
C GLN A 39 4.73 43.91 1.37
N PRO A 40 5.65 43.15 0.80
CA PRO A 40 5.37 41.81 0.33
C PRO A 40 5.22 40.85 1.52
N ALA A 41 4.17 40.05 1.52
CA ALA A 41 3.94 38.94 2.42
C ALA A 41 4.90 37.76 2.06
N ALA A 42 6.18 37.89 2.42
CA ALA A 42 7.20 36.88 2.19
C ALA A 42 7.63 36.14 3.47
N SER A 43 7.04 36.47 4.63
CA SER A 43 7.54 35.97 5.92
C SER A 43 6.80 34.71 6.44
N GLU A 44 5.55 34.49 6.05
CA GLU A 44 4.80 33.34 6.57
C GLU A 44 5.12 32.00 5.84
N SER A 45 5.42 32.08 4.54
CA SER A 45 5.73 30.87 3.76
C SER A 45 7.10 30.28 4.09
N ALA A 46 8.10 31.08 4.45
CA ALA A 46 9.43 30.64 4.85
C ALA A 46 9.41 30.01 6.25
N ALA A 47 8.69 30.60 7.21
CA ALA A 47 8.58 30.06 8.57
C ALA A 47 7.80 28.74 8.61
N ALA A 48 6.75 28.59 7.79
CA ALA A 48 6.00 27.33 7.66
C ALA A 48 6.86 26.23 7.03
N SER A 49 7.67 26.54 6.02
CA SER A 49 8.56 25.58 5.35
C SER A 49 9.72 25.15 6.24
N GLU A 50 10.30 26.06 7.05
CA GLU A 50 11.36 25.70 8.03
C GLU A 50 10.80 24.88 9.19
N SER A 51 9.58 25.18 9.66
CA SER A 51 8.92 24.43 10.73
C SER A 51 8.55 23.01 10.28
N ALA A 52 8.03 22.84 9.06
CA ALA A 52 7.73 21.53 8.48
C ALA A 52 9.01 20.69 8.27
N SER A 53 10.09 21.31 7.76
CA SER A 53 11.37 20.64 7.58
C SER A 53 12.01 20.21 8.92
N ALA A 54 11.87 21.00 9.98
CA ALA A 54 12.34 20.68 11.32
C ALA A 54 11.52 19.53 11.96
N ALA A 55 10.19 19.52 11.77
CA ALA A 55 9.30 18.47 12.25
C ALA A 55 9.60 17.12 11.56
N THR A 56 9.79 17.13 10.25
CA THR A 56 10.18 15.93 9.47
C THR A 56 11.54 15.37 9.92
N SER A 57 12.50 16.26 10.21
CA SER A 57 13.82 15.85 10.74
C SER A 57 13.70 15.23 12.14
N ALA A 58 12.83 15.76 13.00
CA ALA A 58 12.58 15.22 14.34
C ALA A 58 11.85 13.86 14.30
N ALA A 59 10.92 13.67 13.35
CA ALA A 59 10.23 12.40 13.16
C ALA A 59 11.21 11.25 12.81
N CYS A 60 12.19 11.51 11.93
CA CYS A 60 13.20 10.53 11.57
C CYS A 60 14.21 10.23 12.70
N ASN A 61 14.36 11.13 13.69
CA ASN A 61 15.31 11.03 14.79
C ASN A 61 14.64 11.31 16.14
N PRO A 62 13.68 10.47 16.56
CA PRO A 62 12.97 10.67 17.81
C PRO A 62 13.91 10.62 19.04
N PRO A 63 13.56 11.33 20.12
CA PRO A 63 14.35 11.31 21.34
C PRO A 63 14.33 9.94 22.02
N LYS A 64 15.25 9.72 22.97
CA LYS A 64 15.23 8.55 23.86
C LYS A 64 13.91 8.45 24.62
N GLN A 65 13.43 7.23 24.78
CA GLN A 65 12.17 6.86 25.43
C GLN A 65 12.37 5.60 26.29
N ASP A 66 13.43 5.62 27.12
CA ASP A 66 13.78 4.48 27.94
C ASP A 66 12.62 4.03 28.84
N GLY A 67 12.43 2.72 28.96
CA GLY A 67 11.39 2.11 29.78
C GLY A 67 10.02 1.97 29.11
N VAL A 68 9.84 2.48 27.89
CA VAL A 68 8.62 2.28 27.10
C VAL A 68 8.67 0.90 26.43
N THR A 69 7.55 0.19 26.45
CA THR A 69 7.29 -1.01 25.65
C THR A 69 6.03 -0.78 24.83
N LEU A 70 6.14 -0.88 23.51
CA LEU A 70 5.01 -0.83 22.58
C LEU A 70 4.64 -2.23 22.12
N SER A 71 3.34 -2.49 21.95
CA SER A 71 2.91 -3.61 21.13
C SER A 71 2.85 -3.18 19.66
N PHE A 72 3.36 -4.04 18.79
CA PHE A 72 3.24 -3.92 17.34
C PHE A 72 2.54 -5.15 16.80
N THR A 73 1.39 -4.95 16.17
CA THR A 73 0.57 -6.03 15.61
C THR A 73 0.53 -5.89 14.10
N SER A 74 0.80 -6.98 13.38
CA SER A 74 0.79 -7.02 11.91
C SER A 74 0.35 -8.40 11.40
N PHE A 75 0.66 -8.72 10.14
CA PHE A 75 0.21 -9.91 9.44
C PHE A 75 1.21 -11.08 9.46
N GLY A 76 2.16 -11.06 10.37
CA GLY A 76 3.10 -12.15 10.63
C GLY A 76 4.03 -12.53 9.49
N GLY A 77 4.79 -13.61 9.70
CA GLY A 77 5.69 -14.22 8.73
C GLY A 77 6.71 -13.25 8.12
N VAL A 78 7.06 -13.45 6.84
CA VAL A 78 8.11 -12.67 6.15
C VAL A 78 7.81 -11.18 6.06
N TYR A 79 6.54 -10.76 6.08
CA TYR A 79 6.18 -9.35 6.06
C TYR A 79 6.49 -8.66 7.39
N GLN A 80 5.99 -9.20 8.50
CA GLN A 80 6.29 -8.62 9.82
C GLN A 80 7.77 -8.73 10.18
N GLU A 81 8.46 -9.77 9.71
CA GLU A 81 9.92 -9.85 9.82
C GLU A 81 10.62 -8.70 9.06
N ALA A 82 10.11 -8.33 7.89
CA ALA A 82 10.62 -7.18 7.15
C ALA A 82 10.39 -5.88 7.90
N GLN A 83 9.21 -5.68 8.48
CA GLN A 83 8.89 -4.52 9.33
C GLN A 83 9.77 -4.49 10.60
N ARG A 84 9.97 -5.62 11.25
CA ARG A 84 10.86 -5.74 12.42
C ARG A 84 12.27 -5.26 12.10
N LYS A 85 12.86 -5.77 11.03
CA LYS A 85 14.22 -5.41 10.60
C LYS A 85 14.34 -3.98 10.12
N ALA A 86 13.29 -3.47 9.46
CA ALA A 86 13.29 -2.14 8.87
C ALA A 86 12.99 -1.04 9.86
N TRP A 87 12.10 -1.29 10.83
CA TRP A 87 11.57 -0.26 11.71
C TRP A 87 11.78 -0.56 13.20
N LEU A 88 11.36 -1.74 13.69
CA LEU A 88 11.32 -2.01 15.14
C LEU A 88 12.73 -2.08 15.75
N GLU A 89 13.61 -2.86 15.14
CA GLU A 89 14.99 -3.02 15.63
C GLU A 89 15.79 -1.70 15.56
N PRO A 90 15.77 -0.95 14.43
CA PRO A 90 16.44 0.35 14.38
C PRO A 90 15.84 1.39 15.34
N TYR A 91 14.50 1.40 15.50
CA TYR A 91 13.85 2.29 16.45
C TYR A 91 14.24 1.96 17.90
N THR A 92 14.29 0.67 18.25
CA THR A 92 14.78 0.21 19.56
C THR A 92 16.21 0.69 19.82
N ALA A 93 17.11 0.52 18.85
CA ALA A 93 18.49 0.95 18.97
C ALA A 93 18.61 2.47 19.13
N LEU A 94 17.76 3.22 18.44
CA LEU A 94 17.75 4.69 18.47
C LEU A 94 17.17 5.22 19.80
N THR A 95 16.02 4.68 20.24
CA THR A 95 15.19 5.30 21.29
C THR A 95 15.22 4.58 22.64
N GLY A 96 15.57 3.30 22.68
CA GLY A 96 15.44 2.44 23.86
C GLY A 96 14.05 1.82 24.04
N VAL A 97 13.06 2.15 23.18
CA VAL A 97 11.74 1.52 23.17
C VAL A 97 11.87 0.03 22.87
N LYS A 98 11.16 -0.80 23.61
CA LYS A 98 11.05 -2.24 23.33
C LYS A 98 9.72 -2.52 22.61
N PHE A 99 9.69 -3.61 21.85
CA PHE A 99 8.47 -4.09 21.22
C PHE A 99 8.07 -5.47 21.73
N THR A 100 6.76 -5.65 21.94
CA THR A 100 6.10 -6.95 21.91
C THR A 100 5.38 -7.07 20.57
N GLU A 101 5.36 -8.25 19.99
CA GLU A 101 4.80 -8.45 18.67
C GLU A 101 3.63 -9.43 18.71
N ASP A 102 2.57 -9.13 17.91
CA ASP A 102 1.46 -10.04 17.63
C ASP A 102 1.37 -10.16 16.09
N GLU A 103 1.14 -11.39 15.60
CA GLU A 103 1.14 -11.69 14.17
C GLU A 103 -0.27 -11.83 13.58
N ASN A 104 -1.30 -11.51 14.35
CA ASN A 104 -2.69 -11.69 13.98
C ASN A 104 -3.47 -10.37 14.00
N SER A 105 -3.09 -9.43 13.11
CA SER A 105 -3.87 -8.21 12.94
C SER A 105 -5.32 -8.54 12.58
N SER A 106 -6.26 -7.95 13.31
CA SER A 106 -7.68 -8.22 13.16
C SER A 106 -8.52 -7.01 13.58
N ASN A 107 -9.35 -6.52 12.67
CA ASN A 107 -10.30 -5.43 12.91
C ASN A 107 -11.28 -5.79 14.05
N ALA A 108 -11.74 -7.04 14.10
CA ALA A 108 -12.62 -7.54 15.15
C ALA A 108 -11.94 -7.52 16.54
N THR A 109 -10.64 -7.81 16.62
CA THR A 109 -9.88 -7.76 17.85
C THR A 109 -9.70 -6.32 18.33
N ILE A 110 -9.40 -5.37 17.43
CA ILE A 110 -9.35 -3.93 17.76
C ILE A 110 -10.69 -3.51 18.37
N LYS A 111 -11.80 -3.81 17.69
CA LYS A 111 -13.15 -3.51 18.17
C LYS A 111 -13.41 -4.10 19.54
N SER A 112 -13.12 -5.38 19.76
CA SER A 112 -13.32 -6.06 21.04
C SER A 112 -12.51 -5.44 22.18
N GLN A 113 -11.23 -5.09 21.95
CA GLN A 113 -10.38 -4.45 22.94
C GLN A 113 -10.92 -3.06 23.33
N VAL A 114 -11.31 -2.25 22.34
CA VAL A 114 -11.83 -0.90 22.58
C VAL A 114 -13.19 -0.94 23.30
N GLU A 115 -14.12 -1.76 22.85
CA GLU A 115 -15.46 -1.88 23.46
C GLU A 115 -15.41 -2.44 24.89
N SER A 116 -14.46 -3.32 25.19
CA SER A 116 -14.25 -3.82 26.56
C SER A 116 -13.48 -2.86 27.46
N GLY A 117 -12.84 -1.83 26.88
CA GLY A 117 -11.94 -0.92 27.61
C GLY A 117 -10.63 -1.58 28.05
N GLN A 118 -10.26 -2.72 27.46
CA GLN A 118 -9.03 -3.46 27.76
C GLN A 118 -8.11 -3.46 26.55
N VAL A 119 -7.61 -2.27 26.20
CA VAL A 119 -6.74 -2.09 25.05
C VAL A 119 -5.30 -2.46 25.41
N THR A 120 -4.76 -3.44 24.71
CA THR A 120 -3.38 -3.93 24.87
C THR A 120 -2.51 -3.70 23.63
N TRP A 121 -3.12 -3.38 22.50
CA TRP A 121 -2.42 -3.05 21.27
C TRP A 121 -2.16 -1.54 21.17
N ASP A 122 -0.93 -1.17 20.75
CA ASP A 122 -0.52 0.23 20.61
C ASP A 122 -0.43 0.66 19.15
N VAL A 123 0.28 -0.10 18.33
CA VAL A 123 0.37 0.15 16.88
C VAL A 123 -0.08 -1.10 16.16
N VAL A 124 -1.05 -0.92 15.27
CA VAL A 124 -1.59 -2.02 14.47
C VAL A 124 -1.46 -1.68 12.98
N ASP A 125 -0.92 -2.62 12.25
CA ASP A 125 -0.91 -2.63 10.79
C ASP A 125 -2.22 -3.28 10.32
N VAL A 126 -2.99 -2.55 9.51
CA VAL A 126 -4.33 -2.94 9.04
C VAL A 126 -4.42 -2.84 7.52
N GLY A 127 -5.36 -3.59 6.94
CA GLY A 127 -5.66 -3.50 5.52
C GLY A 127 -6.39 -2.21 5.11
N ASN A 128 -6.66 -2.09 3.84
CA ASN A 128 -7.32 -0.93 3.23
C ASN A 128 -8.77 -0.71 3.70
N ASP A 129 -9.42 -1.73 4.21
CA ASP A 129 -10.79 -1.74 4.72
C ASP A 129 -10.95 -1.08 6.11
N PHE A 130 -9.85 -0.75 6.80
CA PHE A 130 -9.89 -0.21 8.16
C PHE A 130 -9.18 1.15 8.30
N GLY A 131 -9.46 1.86 9.42
CA GLY A 131 -8.90 3.20 9.64
C GLY A 131 -9.64 4.32 8.90
N LEU A 132 -10.81 4.04 8.33
CA LEU A 132 -11.69 5.00 7.70
C LEU A 132 -12.49 5.82 8.74
N ASP A 133 -13.15 6.90 8.32
CA ASP A 133 -13.94 7.75 9.22
C ASP A 133 -15.08 7.01 9.93
N VAL A 134 -15.60 5.93 9.33
CA VAL A 134 -16.59 5.04 9.95
C VAL A 134 -16.02 4.31 11.18
N HIS A 135 -14.69 4.21 11.30
CA HIS A 135 -13.99 3.55 12.41
C HIS A 135 -13.51 4.52 13.51
N LYS A 136 -13.86 5.82 13.44
CA LYS A 136 -13.39 6.88 14.35
C LYS A 136 -13.59 6.59 15.83
N ASP A 137 -14.61 5.82 16.18
CA ASP A 137 -14.92 5.48 17.58
C ASP A 137 -14.03 4.35 18.12
N LEU A 138 -13.28 3.67 17.24
CA LEU A 138 -12.37 2.58 17.56
C LEU A 138 -10.89 2.99 17.56
N LEU A 139 -10.57 4.20 17.09
CA LEU A 139 -9.18 4.62 16.85
C LEU A 139 -8.87 5.96 17.53
N GLU A 140 -7.62 6.15 17.90
CA GLU A 140 -7.07 7.46 18.25
C GLU A 140 -6.79 8.26 16.96
N PRO A 141 -7.11 9.56 16.91
CA PRO A 141 -6.67 10.39 15.80
C PRO A 141 -5.13 10.49 15.78
N LEU A 142 -4.56 10.37 14.59
CA LEU A 142 -3.13 10.44 14.39
C LEU A 142 -2.61 11.87 14.55
N ASP A 143 -1.42 12.01 15.14
CA ASP A 143 -0.78 13.30 15.32
C ASP A 143 0.01 13.70 14.05
N TYR A 144 -0.66 14.34 13.11
CA TYR A 144 -0.06 14.84 11.89
C TYR A 144 0.83 16.10 12.09
N THR A 145 1.03 16.53 13.31
CA THR A 145 2.13 17.48 13.61
C THR A 145 3.48 16.78 13.71
N LEU A 146 3.47 15.46 13.96
CA LEU A 146 4.65 14.59 13.99
C LEU A 146 4.80 13.78 12.71
N ILE A 147 3.69 13.19 12.23
CA ILE A 147 3.65 12.32 11.05
C ILE A 147 3.68 13.19 9.78
N PRO A 148 4.59 12.95 8.82
CA PRO A 148 4.78 13.82 7.67
C PRO A 148 3.70 13.61 6.60
N LYS A 149 2.45 13.97 6.90
CA LYS A 149 1.27 13.75 6.03
C LYS A 149 1.50 14.27 4.60
N ASP A 150 2.09 15.46 4.46
CA ASP A 150 2.31 16.11 3.16
C ASP A 150 3.38 15.41 2.29
N GLU A 151 4.15 14.50 2.87
CA GLU A 151 5.12 13.69 2.15
C GLU A 151 4.55 12.32 1.74
N MET A 152 3.43 11.93 2.31
CA MET A 152 2.78 10.66 1.99
C MET A 152 2.01 10.77 0.68
N ASN A 153 1.87 9.66 -0.04
CA ASN A 153 1.07 9.61 -1.26
C ASN A 153 -0.42 9.81 -0.92
N ALA A 154 -0.96 10.95 -1.30
CA ALA A 154 -2.34 11.35 -0.99
C ALA A 154 -3.40 10.44 -1.65
N ASP A 155 -3.05 9.75 -2.76
CA ASP A 155 -3.97 8.86 -3.47
C ASP A 155 -4.24 7.55 -2.71
N LEU A 156 -3.48 7.29 -1.63
CA LEU A 156 -3.62 6.09 -0.79
C LEU A 156 -4.64 6.23 0.35
N GLY A 157 -5.56 7.18 0.29
CA GLY A 157 -6.69 7.26 1.23
C GLY A 157 -6.28 7.51 2.69
N ILE A 158 -5.42 8.49 2.92
CA ILE A 158 -5.05 8.97 4.26
C ILE A 158 -6.28 9.57 4.94
N THR A 159 -6.51 9.19 6.21
CA THR A 159 -7.57 9.78 7.05
C THR A 159 -6.97 10.40 8.31
N ASP A 160 -7.81 10.90 9.21
CA ASP A 160 -7.35 11.34 10.51
C ASP A 160 -6.93 10.15 11.43
N TYR A 161 -7.23 8.91 11.04
CA TYR A 161 -7.07 7.72 11.88
C TYR A 161 -6.08 6.69 11.31
N ARG A 162 -5.65 6.83 10.04
CA ARG A 162 -4.70 5.93 9.40
C ARG A 162 -3.71 6.66 8.51
N VAL A 163 -2.49 6.15 8.46
CA VAL A 163 -1.44 6.58 7.53
C VAL A 163 -0.91 5.36 6.78
N PRO A 164 -0.77 5.42 5.43
CA PRO A 164 -0.27 4.28 4.67
C PRO A 164 1.21 4.01 5.00
N ASP A 165 1.57 2.75 5.20
CA ASP A 165 2.92 2.35 5.54
C ASP A 165 3.66 1.67 4.38
N ILE A 166 2.99 0.77 3.64
CA ILE A 166 3.52 0.15 2.43
C ILE A 166 2.48 0.12 1.30
N THR A 167 2.95 -0.02 0.05
CA THR A 167 2.10 -0.42 -1.07
C THR A 167 2.37 -1.87 -1.42
N ASN A 168 1.30 -2.62 -1.68
CA ASN A 168 1.34 -4.00 -2.11
C ASN A 168 0.33 -4.27 -3.22
N GLY A 169 0.18 -5.52 -3.65
CA GLY A 169 -0.82 -5.92 -4.62
C GLY A 169 -1.35 -7.31 -4.32
N VAL A 170 -2.67 -7.47 -4.45
CA VAL A 170 -3.29 -8.78 -4.52
C VAL A 170 -3.19 -9.27 -5.95
N VAL A 171 -2.46 -10.37 -6.14
CA VAL A 171 -2.06 -10.90 -7.45
C VAL A 171 -2.50 -12.36 -7.60
N LEU A 172 -2.49 -12.85 -8.84
CA LEU A 172 -2.63 -14.27 -9.14
C LEU A 172 -1.25 -14.93 -9.11
N ALA A 173 -0.98 -15.82 -8.15
CA ALA A 173 0.17 -16.71 -8.21
C ALA A 173 -0.20 -18.10 -8.72
N TYR A 174 0.73 -18.76 -9.38
CA TYR A 174 0.55 -20.11 -9.88
C TYR A 174 1.80 -20.96 -9.68
N ASN A 175 1.55 -22.25 -9.40
CA ASN A 175 2.61 -23.24 -9.28
C ASN A 175 2.89 -23.87 -10.66
N THR A 176 4.11 -23.65 -11.19
CA THR A 176 4.47 -24.03 -12.57
C THR A 176 4.42 -25.52 -12.82
N ASP A 177 4.65 -26.35 -11.80
CA ASP A 177 4.56 -27.83 -11.89
C ASP A 177 3.09 -28.28 -11.98
N LYS A 178 2.19 -27.59 -11.28
CA LYS A 178 0.76 -27.90 -11.24
C LYS A 178 0.00 -27.39 -12.47
N THR A 179 0.46 -26.30 -13.05
CA THR A 179 -0.15 -25.78 -14.29
C THR A 179 0.36 -26.50 -15.55
N ALA A 180 1.26 -27.49 -15.40
CA ALA A 180 1.85 -28.25 -16.51
C ALA A 180 2.48 -27.35 -17.59
N GLY A 181 3.14 -26.28 -17.16
CA GLY A 181 3.79 -25.30 -18.02
C GLY A 181 2.84 -24.29 -18.69
N LYS A 182 1.54 -24.33 -18.37
CA LYS A 182 0.60 -23.29 -18.82
C LYS A 182 0.76 -22.05 -17.96
N VAL A 183 0.88 -20.91 -18.59
CA VAL A 183 0.89 -19.60 -17.93
C VAL A 183 -0.53 -19.04 -17.93
N PRO A 184 -1.16 -18.80 -16.76
CA PRO A 184 -2.48 -18.19 -16.71
C PRO A 184 -2.40 -16.76 -17.23
N ALA A 185 -3.40 -16.33 -18.02
CA ALA A 185 -3.45 -14.97 -18.58
C ALA A 185 -4.07 -13.94 -17.62
N GLY A 186 -4.74 -14.39 -16.57
CA GLY A 186 -5.44 -13.57 -15.57
C GLY A 186 -6.54 -14.36 -14.88
N TRP A 187 -7.48 -13.64 -14.25
CA TRP A 187 -8.50 -14.27 -13.41
C TRP A 187 -9.48 -15.17 -14.19
N ALA A 188 -9.73 -14.93 -15.47
CA ALA A 188 -10.54 -15.85 -16.29
C ALA A 188 -9.98 -17.29 -16.27
N ASP A 189 -8.64 -17.42 -16.27
CA ASP A 189 -7.97 -18.74 -16.19
C ASP A 189 -8.01 -19.32 -14.78
N TYR A 190 -8.00 -18.48 -13.74
CA TYR A 190 -8.22 -18.93 -12.36
C TYR A 190 -9.60 -19.57 -12.19
N PHE A 191 -10.63 -19.04 -12.85
CA PHE A 191 -12.00 -19.58 -12.81
C PHE A 191 -12.27 -20.70 -13.83
N ASP A 192 -11.28 -21.11 -14.64
CA ASP A 192 -11.42 -22.20 -15.61
C ASP A 192 -10.58 -23.43 -15.19
N THR A 193 -11.18 -24.29 -14.36
CA THR A 193 -10.55 -25.54 -13.91
C THR A 193 -10.42 -26.60 -15.01
N THR A 194 -11.07 -26.42 -16.15
CA THR A 194 -10.93 -27.31 -17.31
C THR A 194 -9.69 -26.92 -18.14
N LYS A 195 -9.39 -25.63 -18.28
CA LYS A 195 -8.20 -25.13 -18.96
C LYS A 195 -6.94 -25.41 -18.16
N ILE A 196 -6.95 -25.10 -16.87
CA ILE A 196 -5.85 -25.36 -15.93
C ILE A 196 -6.42 -26.11 -14.73
N PRO A 197 -6.30 -27.45 -14.70
CA PRO A 197 -6.83 -28.27 -13.61
C PRO A 197 -6.13 -28.01 -12.27
N GLY A 198 -6.82 -28.31 -11.18
CA GLY A 198 -6.30 -28.24 -9.81
C GLY A 198 -7.08 -27.27 -8.92
N LYS A 199 -6.80 -27.32 -7.62
CA LYS A 199 -7.45 -26.48 -6.63
C LYS A 199 -7.02 -25.01 -6.74
N ARG A 200 -7.83 -24.13 -6.14
CA ARG A 200 -7.66 -22.68 -6.11
C ARG A 200 -7.56 -22.19 -4.68
N GLY A 201 -6.51 -21.43 -4.35
CA GLY A 201 -6.38 -20.79 -3.06
C GLY A 201 -7.13 -19.47 -3.03
N ALA A 202 -7.93 -19.22 -1.98
CA ALA A 202 -8.61 -17.97 -1.78
C ALA A 202 -8.50 -17.51 -0.32
N TRP A 203 -8.40 -16.19 -0.10
CA TRP A 203 -8.46 -15.63 1.24
C TRP A 203 -9.86 -15.76 1.82
N ASP A 204 -9.96 -16.30 3.04
CA ASP A 204 -11.22 -16.41 3.76
C ASP A 204 -11.64 -15.09 4.41
N TYR A 205 -11.81 -14.08 3.56
CA TYR A 205 -12.19 -12.74 3.98
C TYR A 205 -13.08 -12.07 2.92
N SER A 206 -14.18 -11.47 3.36
CA SER A 206 -15.23 -10.94 2.48
C SER A 206 -14.74 -9.77 1.61
N GLU A 207 -13.87 -8.93 2.13
CA GLU A 207 -13.27 -7.78 1.42
C GLU A 207 -11.86 -8.05 0.88
N GLY A 208 -11.50 -9.34 0.77
CA GLY A 208 -10.19 -9.76 0.28
C GLY A 208 -9.98 -9.64 -1.24
N GLY A 209 -10.97 -9.19 -1.99
CA GLY A 209 -10.87 -9.02 -3.46
C GLY A 209 -11.49 -10.15 -4.28
N MET A 210 -12.02 -11.21 -3.67
CA MET A 210 -12.58 -12.34 -4.43
C MET A 210 -13.82 -11.98 -5.24
N PHE A 211 -14.65 -11.04 -4.79
CA PHE A 211 -15.79 -10.54 -5.58
C PHE A 211 -15.32 -9.74 -6.80
N GLU A 212 -14.32 -8.88 -6.62
CA GLU A 212 -13.67 -8.12 -7.68
C GLU A 212 -13.04 -9.04 -8.72
N PHE A 213 -12.30 -10.06 -8.29
CA PHE A 213 -11.68 -11.03 -9.19
C PHE A 213 -12.71 -11.87 -9.94
N ALA A 214 -13.82 -12.23 -9.30
CA ALA A 214 -14.93 -12.91 -9.96
C ALA A 214 -15.57 -12.04 -11.03
N LEU A 215 -15.79 -10.75 -10.75
CA LEU A 215 -16.31 -9.78 -11.71
C LEU A 215 -15.36 -9.56 -12.88
N MET A 216 -14.07 -9.38 -12.63
CA MET A 216 -13.06 -9.25 -13.69
C MET A 216 -12.96 -10.52 -14.54
N ALA A 217 -13.05 -11.70 -13.93
CA ALA A 217 -13.09 -12.97 -14.64
C ALA A 217 -14.36 -13.14 -15.48
N ASP A 218 -15.44 -12.45 -15.15
CA ASP A 218 -16.71 -12.41 -15.91
C ASP A 218 -16.77 -11.23 -16.89
N GLY A 219 -15.64 -10.53 -17.10
CA GLY A 219 -15.47 -9.50 -18.12
C GLY A 219 -15.82 -8.07 -17.69
N VAL A 220 -15.98 -7.81 -16.39
CA VAL A 220 -16.11 -6.44 -15.89
C VAL A 220 -14.72 -5.77 -15.95
N ALA A 221 -14.66 -4.58 -16.52
CA ALA A 221 -13.40 -3.84 -16.58
C ALA A 221 -13.01 -3.32 -15.18
N PRO A 222 -11.72 -3.24 -14.82
CA PRO A 222 -11.26 -2.80 -13.49
C PRO A 222 -11.89 -1.46 -13.02
N LYS A 223 -12.05 -0.51 -13.92
CA LYS A 223 -12.65 0.81 -13.63
C LYS A 223 -14.15 0.79 -13.37
N ASP A 224 -14.84 -0.31 -13.71
CA ASP A 224 -16.30 -0.46 -13.64
C ASP A 224 -16.71 -1.47 -12.53
N LEU A 225 -15.79 -1.83 -11.62
CA LEU A 225 -16.03 -2.81 -10.56
C LEU A 225 -17.06 -2.32 -9.52
N TYR A 226 -17.02 -1.03 -9.21
CA TYR A 226 -17.87 -0.47 -8.15
C TYR A 226 -19.03 0.36 -8.71
N PRO A 227 -20.27 0.22 -8.12
CA PRO A 227 -20.61 -0.66 -6.99
C PRO A 227 -20.51 -2.14 -7.37
N LEU A 228 -20.14 -3.02 -6.41
CA LEU A 228 -20.01 -4.46 -6.66
C LEU A 228 -21.35 -5.10 -7.03
N ASP A 229 -21.41 -5.79 -8.15
CA ASP A 229 -22.54 -6.69 -8.47
C ASP A 229 -22.32 -8.04 -7.75
N LEU A 230 -22.70 -8.08 -6.47
CA LEU A 230 -22.51 -9.26 -5.61
C LEU A 230 -23.22 -10.51 -6.14
N ALA A 231 -24.38 -10.35 -6.80
CA ALA A 231 -25.11 -11.48 -7.38
C ALA A 231 -24.35 -12.10 -8.56
N ARG A 232 -23.80 -11.26 -9.44
CA ARG A 232 -22.98 -11.67 -10.58
C ARG A 232 -21.67 -12.31 -10.11
N ALA A 233 -20.99 -11.69 -9.14
CA ALA A 233 -19.76 -12.21 -8.53
C ALA A 233 -19.99 -13.58 -7.90
N THR A 234 -21.03 -13.73 -7.07
CA THR A 234 -21.42 -15.00 -6.44
C THR A 234 -21.72 -16.09 -7.47
N LYS A 235 -22.42 -15.75 -8.56
CA LYS A 235 -22.67 -16.71 -9.66
C LYS A 235 -21.36 -17.19 -10.28
N LYS A 236 -20.37 -16.31 -10.45
CA LYS A 236 -19.06 -16.67 -10.97
C LYS A 236 -18.28 -17.54 -9.96
N LEU A 237 -18.27 -17.17 -8.68
CA LEU A 237 -17.64 -17.93 -7.60
C LEU A 237 -18.19 -19.37 -7.52
N ASN A 238 -19.48 -19.57 -7.73
CA ASN A 238 -20.09 -20.92 -7.76
C ASN A 238 -19.51 -21.84 -8.82
N THR A 239 -18.86 -21.31 -9.86
CA THR A 239 -18.27 -22.18 -10.92
C THR A 239 -17.05 -22.95 -10.44
N ILE A 240 -16.43 -22.56 -9.33
CA ILE A 240 -15.22 -23.17 -8.77
C ILE A 240 -15.33 -23.48 -7.28
N LYS A 241 -16.52 -23.35 -6.68
CA LYS A 241 -16.72 -23.45 -5.23
C LYS A 241 -16.12 -24.71 -4.62
N ASP A 242 -16.32 -25.87 -5.25
CA ASP A 242 -15.82 -27.16 -4.79
C ASP A 242 -14.29 -27.30 -4.97
N ASP A 243 -13.66 -26.41 -5.71
CA ASP A 243 -12.23 -26.40 -5.98
C ASP A 243 -11.46 -25.40 -5.13
N ILE A 244 -12.12 -24.62 -4.29
CA ILE A 244 -11.48 -23.62 -3.43
C ILE A 244 -10.92 -24.27 -2.17
N VAL A 245 -9.69 -23.87 -1.85
CA VAL A 245 -9.01 -24.08 -0.56
C VAL A 245 -8.84 -22.72 0.07
N PHE A 246 -9.52 -22.48 1.18
CA PHE A 246 -9.41 -21.20 1.89
C PHE A 246 -8.14 -21.15 2.72
N TRP A 247 -7.55 -19.97 2.82
CA TRP A 247 -6.45 -19.65 3.72
C TRP A 247 -6.79 -18.38 4.53
N GLN A 248 -6.21 -18.27 5.73
CA GLN A 248 -6.50 -17.20 6.69
C GLN A 248 -5.30 -16.28 6.96
N SER A 249 -4.09 -16.69 6.54
CA SER A 249 -2.88 -15.89 6.73
C SER A 249 -2.01 -15.87 5.49
N GLY A 250 -1.18 -14.81 5.38
CA GLY A 250 -0.21 -14.72 4.29
C GLY A 250 0.81 -15.86 4.28
N ALA A 251 1.17 -16.40 5.44
CA ALA A 251 2.06 -17.55 5.54
C ALA A 251 1.41 -18.81 4.99
N GLU A 252 0.13 -19.03 5.31
CA GLU A 252 -0.65 -20.16 4.79
C GLU A 252 -0.82 -20.09 3.27
N SER A 253 -1.12 -18.90 2.72
CA SER A 253 -1.20 -18.71 1.27
C SER A 253 0.12 -19.03 0.55
N GLN A 254 1.25 -18.65 1.15
CA GLN A 254 2.60 -18.93 0.65
C GLN A 254 2.89 -20.44 0.66
N GLU A 255 2.50 -21.15 1.72
CA GLU A 255 2.69 -22.60 1.83
C GLU A 255 1.80 -23.36 0.84
N LEU A 256 0.51 -23.02 0.73
CA LEU A 256 -0.42 -23.68 -0.19
C LEU A 256 0.07 -23.64 -1.64
N ILE A 257 0.51 -22.47 -2.11
CA ILE A 257 1.02 -22.35 -3.48
C ILE A 257 2.40 -23.00 -3.63
N GLY A 258 3.25 -22.86 -2.63
CA GLY A 258 4.61 -23.43 -2.63
C GLY A 258 4.65 -24.94 -2.59
N SER A 259 3.75 -25.59 -1.84
CA SER A 259 3.62 -27.05 -1.80
C SER A 259 2.95 -27.62 -3.06
N GLY A 260 2.22 -26.80 -3.80
CA GLY A 260 1.41 -27.23 -4.93
C GLY A 260 0.13 -27.94 -4.51
N GLU A 261 -0.37 -27.72 -3.31
CA GLU A 261 -1.71 -28.14 -2.88
C GLU A 261 -2.77 -27.43 -3.73
N VAL A 262 -2.51 -26.16 -4.07
CA VAL A 262 -3.30 -25.42 -5.06
C VAL A 262 -2.47 -25.17 -6.33
N ALA A 263 -3.14 -25.18 -7.48
CA ALA A 263 -2.49 -24.85 -8.75
C ALA A 263 -2.32 -23.34 -8.94
N MET A 264 -3.28 -22.57 -8.43
CA MET A 264 -3.30 -21.11 -8.46
C MET A 264 -3.91 -20.57 -7.17
N THR A 265 -3.49 -19.38 -6.76
CA THR A 265 -4.08 -18.68 -5.60
C THR A 265 -4.09 -17.18 -5.84
N MET A 266 -5.09 -16.49 -5.28
CA MET A 266 -4.91 -15.09 -4.94
C MET A 266 -3.89 -15.01 -3.81
N ILE A 267 -3.03 -13.98 -3.81
CA ILE A 267 -1.97 -13.82 -2.81
C ILE A 267 -1.41 -12.39 -2.85
N TRP A 268 -0.87 -11.89 -1.76
CA TRP A 268 -0.08 -10.66 -1.82
C TRP A 268 1.25 -10.90 -2.55
N ASN A 269 1.63 -9.95 -3.42
CA ASN A 269 2.83 -10.08 -4.26
C ASN A 269 4.10 -10.43 -3.48
N GLY A 270 4.29 -9.86 -2.28
CA GLY A 270 5.44 -10.17 -1.43
C GLY A 270 5.48 -11.63 -0.96
N ARG A 271 4.32 -12.25 -0.69
CA ARG A 271 4.23 -13.66 -0.32
C ARG A 271 4.53 -14.57 -1.51
N GLY A 272 3.96 -14.26 -2.68
CA GLY A 272 4.28 -14.98 -3.92
C GLY A 272 5.76 -14.88 -4.29
N TRP A 273 6.33 -13.69 -4.17
CA TRP A 273 7.75 -13.45 -4.36
C TRP A 273 8.61 -14.25 -3.38
N SER A 274 8.22 -14.31 -2.11
CA SER A 274 8.95 -15.04 -1.07
C SER A 274 8.91 -16.55 -1.33
N ALA A 275 7.77 -17.11 -1.71
CA ALA A 275 7.66 -18.51 -2.11
C ALA A 275 8.65 -18.85 -3.23
N LYS A 276 8.77 -17.98 -4.26
CA LYS A 276 9.70 -18.14 -5.38
C LYS A 276 11.15 -17.94 -4.97
N ASN A 277 11.46 -16.80 -4.33
CA ASN A 277 12.83 -16.29 -4.22
C ASN A 277 13.50 -16.67 -2.89
N ILE A 278 12.74 -16.87 -1.82
CA ILE A 278 13.27 -17.32 -0.51
C ILE A 278 13.14 -18.84 -0.39
N ASP A 279 11.94 -19.39 -0.55
CA ASP A 279 11.64 -20.80 -0.37
C ASP A 279 12.03 -21.67 -1.59
N LYS A 280 12.41 -21.03 -2.71
CA LYS A 280 12.81 -21.69 -3.97
C LYS A 280 11.75 -22.64 -4.51
N LYS A 281 10.48 -22.27 -4.35
CA LYS A 281 9.33 -23.03 -4.86
C LYS A 281 9.07 -22.72 -6.33
N PRO A 282 8.45 -23.62 -7.09
CA PRO A 282 8.09 -23.41 -8.49
C PRO A 282 6.85 -22.51 -8.62
N VAL A 283 6.97 -21.28 -8.15
CA VAL A 283 5.88 -20.30 -8.09
C VAL A 283 6.22 -19.12 -8.98
N GLU A 284 5.24 -18.64 -9.75
CA GLU A 284 5.31 -17.42 -10.55
C GLU A 284 4.09 -16.54 -10.26
N ILE A 285 4.26 -15.23 -10.50
CA ILE A 285 3.20 -14.22 -10.35
C ILE A 285 2.70 -13.81 -11.72
N GLN A 286 1.38 -13.76 -11.88
CA GLN A 286 0.70 -13.11 -13.00
C GLN A 286 0.14 -11.77 -12.53
N TRP A 287 0.65 -10.68 -13.11
CA TRP A 287 0.33 -9.31 -12.72
C TRP A 287 -0.94 -8.75 -13.36
N ASN A 288 -1.38 -9.34 -14.49
CA ASN A 288 -2.56 -8.86 -15.19
C ASN A 288 -3.79 -8.91 -14.31
N GLN A 289 -4.49 -7.79 -14.20
CA GLN A 289 -5.67 -7.61 -13.36
C GLN A 289 -5.38 -7.74 -11.85
N GLN A 290 -4.18 -7.36 -11.40
CA GLN A 290 -3.90 -7.22 -9.98
C GLN A 290 -4.79 -6.13 -9.35
N ILE A 291 -5.01 -6.21 -8.04
CA ILE A 291 -5.52 -5.09 -7.26
C ILE A 291 -4.34 -4.47 -6.53
N VAL A 292 -4.02 -3.22 -6.87
CA VAL A 292 -3.01 -2.43 -6.17
C VAL A 292 -3.63 -1.85 -4.91
N THR A 293 -2.96 -1.99 -3.78
CA THR A 293 -3.46 -1.55 -2.48
C THR A 293 -2.32 -1.08 -1.57
N ALA A 294 -2.66 -0.67 -0.37
CA ALA A 294 -1.73 -0.30 0.68
C ALA A 294 -2.18 -0.90 2.02
N ASP A 295 -1.24 -1.06 2.93
CA ASP A 295 -1.52 -1.31 4.34
C ASP A 295 -1.31 -0.01 5.12
N TYR A 296 -1.82 0.07 6.34
CA TYR A 296 -1.91 1.30 7.12
C TYR A 296 -1.60 1.07 8.58
N LEU A 297 -0.93 2.03 9.20
CA LEU A 297 -0.73 2.06 10.65
C LEU A 297 -1.84 2.84 11.32
N VAL A 298 -2.41 2.24 12.36
CA VAL A 298 -3.44 2.82 13.22
C VAL A 298 -3.07 2.66 14.70
N VAL A 299 -3.72 3.44 15.57
CA VAL A 299 -3.61 3.34 17.02
C VAL A 299 -5.00 3.07 17.58
N PRO A 300 -5.25 1.92 18.25
CA PRO A 300 -6.53 1.64 18.89
C PRO A 300 -6.86 2.67 19.96
N LYS A 301 -8.13 3.08 20.03
CA LYS A 301 -8.61 4.06 21.01
C LYS A 301 -8.45 3.54 22.43
N GLY A 302 -7.80 4.35 23.27
CA GLY A 302 -7.50 3.95 24.65
C GLY A 302 -6.17 3.20 24.80
N SER A 303 -5.34 3.15 23.76
CA SER A 303 -3.97 2.64 23.87
C SER A 303 -3.23 3.33 25.02
N PRO A 304 -2.62 2.56 25.95
CA PRO A 304 -1.91 3.13 27.08
C PRO A 304 -0.64 3.88 26.69
N ASN A 305 -0.12 3.64 25.50
CA ASN A 305 1.14 4.19 25.00
C ASN A 305 0.98 5.07 23.75
N LYS A 306 -0.21 5.67 23.54
CA LYS A 306 -0.53 6.38 22.28
C LYS A 306 0.51 7.42 21.87
N ASP A 307 1.06 8.20 22.81
CA ASP A 307 2.06 9.23 22.47
C ASP A 307 3.38 8.63 21.97
N ALA A 308 3.76 7.46 22.48
CA ALA A 308 4.91 6.71 21.99
C ALA A 308 4.63 6.02 20.65
N ALA A 309 3.39 5.52 20.47
CA ALA A 309 2.91 4.96 19.21
C ALA A 309 2.94 6.01 18.08
N MET A 310 2.46 7.24 18.33
CA MET A 310 2.52 8.34 17.35
C MET A 310 3.95 8.67 16.92
N LYS A 311 4.91 8.66 17.84
CA LYS A 311 6.33 8.88 17.52
C LYS A 311 6.93 7.74 16.71
N PHE A 312 6.54 6.49 16.98
CA PHE A 312 6.97 5.35 16.18
C PHE A 312 6.36 5.40 14.77
N ILE A 313 5.06 5.70 14.63
CA ILE A 313 4.41 5.87 13.32
C ILE A 313 5.10 6.99 12.53
N ALA A 314 5.38 8.14 13.17
CA ALA A 314 6.11 9.23 12.52
C ALA A 314 7.50 8.79 12.02
N TYR A 315 8.21 7.98 12.82
CA TYR A 315 9.52 7.41 12.44
C TYR A 315 9.39 6.45 11.24
N ALA A 316 8.42 5.54 11.25
CA ALA A 316 8.19 4.60 10.16
C ALA A 316 7.76 5.32 8.86
N SER A 317 6.99 6.40 8.99
CA SER A 317 6.47 7.20 7.86
C SER A 317 7.48 8.19 7.28
N CYS A 318 8.59 8.49 7.97
CA CYS A 318 9.54 9.48 7.47
C CYS A 318 10.32 8.96 6.25
N ALA A 319 10.70 9.87 5.34
CA ALA A 319 11.30 9.54 4.05
C ALA A 319 12.53 8.60 4.12
N ALA A 320 13.33 8.73 5.17
CA ALA A 320 14.54 7.90 5.34
C ALA A 320 14.22 6.44 5.71
N ASN A 321 13.07 6.18 6.34
CA ASN A 321 12.74 4.87 6.93
C ASN A 321 11.59 4.16 6.22
N ASN A 322 10.67 4.89 5.57
CA ASN A 322 9.45 4.32 5.00
C ASN A 322 9.72 3.25 3.93
N ALA A 323 10.79 3.40 3.14
CA ALA A 323 11.20 2.38 2.17
C ALA A 323 11.93 1.17 2.80
N GLY A 324 12.15 1.16 4.12
CA GLY A 324 12.90 0.11 4.80
C GLY A 324 12.44 -1.33 4.51
N PRO A 325 11.12 -1.65 4.57
CA PRO A 325 10.62 -2.99 4.27
C PRO A 325 11.03 -3.49 2.88
N SER A 326 11.18 -2.59 1.89
CA SER A 326 11.62 -2.95 0.53
C SER A 326 13.04 -3.53 0.46
N GLN A 327 13.81 -3.52 1.55
CA GLN A 327 15.09 -4.23 1.62
C GLN A 327 14.92 -5.75 1.72
N TYR A 328 13.76 -6.22 2.15
CA TYR A 328 13.52 -7.62 2.51
C TYR A 328 12.38 -8.26 1.72
N ILE A 329 11.38 -7.48 1.31
CA ILE A 329 10.19 -7.94 0.60
C ILE A 329 9.77 -6.87 -0.44
N PRO A 330 9.24 -7.24 -1.63
CA PRO A 330 8.88 -6.26 -2.66
C PRO A 330 7.56 -5.54 -2.35
N TYR A 331 7.55 -4.79 -1.25
CA TYR A 331 6.52 -3.83 -0.92
C TYR A 331 7.07 -2.41 -1.07
N GLY A 332 6.30 -1.56 -1.70
CA GLY A 332 6.74 -0.21 -2.07
C GLY A 332 6.53 0.79 -0.93
N PRO A 333 7.34 1.87 -0.90
CA PRO A 333 7.12 2.96 0.04
C PRO A 333 5.87 3.78 -0.31
N THR A 334 5.30 4.39 0.71
CA THR A 334 4.15 5.31 0.62
C THR A 334 4.54 6.76 0.79
N ASN A 335 5.70 7.06 1.36
CA ASN A 335 6.28 8.41 1.39
C ASN A 335 6.89 8.72 0.01
N THR A 336 6.43 9.79 -0.63
CA THR A 336 6.79 10.17 -2.01
C THR A 336 8.26 10.56 -2.18
N LYS A 337 8.97 10.82 -1.09
CA LYS A 337 10.40 11.13 -1.08
C LYS A 337 11.27 9.90 -0.80
N SER A 338 10.66 8.77 -0.47
CA SER A 338 11.36 7.51 -0.24
C SER A 338 11.69 6.81 -1.55
N THR A 339 12.76 6.04 -1.55
CA THR A 339 13.16 5.24 -2.71
C THR A 339 13.25 3.77 -2.31
N ALA A 340 12.49 2.92 -2.98
CA ALA A 340 12.53 1.48 -2.77
C ALA A 340 13.91 0.89 -3.12
N ASN A 341 14.23 -0.26 -2.54
CA ASN A 341 15.43 -1.01 -2.90
C ASN A 341 15.44 -1.31 -4.42
N PRO A 342 16.46 -0.87 -5.17
CA PRO A 342 16.53 -1.10 -6.62
C PRO A 342 16.40 -2.58 -7.03
N ALA A 343 16.82 -3.51 -6.19
CA ALA A 343 16.71 -4.95 -6.44
C ALA A 343 15.26 -5.46 -6.38
N MET A 344 14.35 -4.73 -5.74
CA MET A 344 12.95 -5.10 -5.57
C MET A 344 12.00 -4.36 -6.53
N VAL A 345 12.48 -3.30 -7.20
CA VAL A 345 11.62 -2.42 -8.02
C VAL A 345 10.83 -3.19 -9.08
N ALA A 346 11.45 -4.20 -9.73
CA ALA A 346 10.79 -5.01 -10.76
C ALA A 346 9.62 -5.86 -10.22
N ASP A 347 9.60 -6.14 -8.91
CA ASP A 347 8.61 -6.99 -8.24
C ASP A 347 7.62 -6.17 -7.40
N LEU A 348 7.67 -4.83 -7.45
CA LEU A 348 6.68 -3.98 -6.79
C LEU A 348 5.35 -4.00 -7.55
N SER A 349 4.25 -4.02 -6.82
CA SER A 349 2.89 -3.91 -7.38
C SER A 349 2.73 -2.64 -8.21
N VAL A 350 3.15 -1.50 -7.68
CA VAL A 350 3.05 -0.20 -8.37
C VAL A 350 3.88 -0.13 -9.66
N THR A 351 5.00 -0.87 -9.75
CA THR A 351 5.81 -0.95 -10.99
C THR A 351 5.13 -1.80 -12.05
N ASN A 352 4.38 -2.83 -11.64
CA ASN A 352 3.65 -3.74 -12.51
C ASN A 352 2.20 -3.30 -12.78
N ALA A 353 1.78 -2.16 -12.23
CA ALA A 353 0.46 -1.61 -12.47
C ALA A 353 0.33 -1.09 -13.90
N ASP A 354 -0.78 -1.42 -14.54
CA ASP A 354 -1.13 -0.98 -15.87
C ASP A 354 -2.63 -0.63 -15.97
N GLN A 355 -3.13 -0.39 -17.18
CA GLN A 355 -4.53 -0.07 -17.43
C GLN A 355 -5.53 -1.20 -17.07
N ASN A 356 -5.03 -2.42 -16.85
CA ASN A 356 -5.83 -3.57 -16.42
C ASN A 356 -5.75 -3.79 -14.90
N SER A 357 -4.98 -3.00 -14.18
CA SER A 357 -4.92 -3.06 -12.72
C SER A 357 -6.18 -2.42 -12.11
N ALA A 358 -6.66 -3.03 -11.04
CA ALA A 358 -7.74 -2.51 -10.23
C ALA A 358 -7.18 -1.84 -8.96
N TYR A 359 -8.03 -1.09 -8.29
CA TYR A 359 -7.81 -0.50 -6.98
C TYR A 359 -9.04 -0.75 -6.13
N PHE A 360 -8.86 -0.99 -4.85
CA PHE A 360 -10.01 -1.03 -3.94
C PHE A 360 -10.64 0.36 -3.84
N ASN A 361 -11.96 0.38 -3.72
CA ASN A 361 -12.69 1.57 -3.31
C ASN A 361 -12.95 1.46 -1.80
N ASP A 362 -11.96 1.89 -1.01
CA ASP A 362 -11.97 1.75 0.45
C ASP A 362 -13.23 2.37 1.08
N ALA A 363 -13.68 3.54 0.59
CA ALA A 363 -14.89 4.18 1.09
C ALA A 363 -16.12 3.31 0.84
N TYR A 364 -16.26 2.76 -0.37
CA TYR A 364 -17.35 1.86 -0.70
C TYR A 364 -17.31 0.59 0.15
N LEU A 365 -16.15 -0.04 0.30
CA LEU A 365 -15.99 -1.25 1.10
C LEU A 365 -16.37 -0.99 2.56
N GLY A 366 -15.86 0.09 3.17
CA GLY A 366 -16.19 0.43 4.55
C GLY A 366 -17.67 0.79 4.77
N GLU A 367 -18.33 1.44 3.79
CA GLU A 367 -19.75 1.77 3.87
C GLU A 367 -20.67 0.55 3.67
N HIS A 368 -20.22 -0.46 2.89
CA HIS A 368 -21.00 -1.63 2.52
C HIS A 368 -20.53 -2.93 3.18
N PHE A 369 -19.68 -2.85 4.20
CA PHE A 369 -19.09 -4.02 4.86
C PHE A 369 -20.11 -5.08 5.23
N ASP A 370 -21.17 -4.71 5.93
CA ASP A 370 -22.20 -5.66 6.40
C ASP A 370 -22.89 -6.39 5.25
N GLU A 371 -23.14 -5.69 4.11
CA GLU A 371 -23.76 -6.27 2.92
C GLU A 371 -22.81 -7.26 2.22
N ILE A 372 -21.55 -6.87 2.08
CA ILE A 372 -20.51 -7.68 1.43
C ILE A 372 -20.22 -8.93 2.28
N ASP A 373 -20.07 -8.77 3.59
CA ASP A 373 -19.85 -9.91 4.49
C ASP A 373 -21.05 -10.86 4.53
N ALA A 374 -22.27 -10.33 4.61
CA ALA A 374 -23.47 -11.17 4.54
C ALA A 374 -23.53 -11.98 3.25
N ALA A 375 -23.19 -11.39 2.09
CA ALA A 375 -23.14 -12.09 0.82
C ALA A 375 -22.05 -13.17 0.79
N TRP A 376 -20.87 -12.88 1.37
CA TRP A 376 -19.77 -13.83 1.50
C TRP A 376 -20.13 -15.03 2.36
N GLN A 377 -20.69 -14.79 3.56
CA GLN A 377 -21.10 -15.86 4.48
C GLN A 377 -22.23 -16.71 3.89
N ALA A 378 -23.22 -16.09 3.23
CA ALA A 378 -24.30 -16.79 2.55
C ALA A 378 -23.76 -17.69 1.42
N TRP A 379 -22.80 -17.19 0.64
CA TRP A 379 -22.19 -17.97 -0.42
C TRP A 379 -21.37 -19.15 0.14
N LYS A 380 -20.58 -18.94 1.18
CA LYS A 380 -19.81 -20.03 1.80
C LYS A 380 -20.69 -21.13 2.38
N GLY A 381 -21.83 -20.74 2.98
CA GLY A 381 -22.77 -21.67 3.64
C GLY A 381 -23.72 -22.40 2.69
N SER A 382 -23.77 -22.04 1.40
CA SER A 382 -24.72 -22.60 0.42
C SER A 382 -24.35 -23.96 -0.17
#